data_f132dd7ac24d38c4778ad1ca7d0cb201
#
_entry.id   f132dd7ac24d38c4778ad1ca7d0cb201
#
_cell.length_a   1.000
_cell.length_b   1.000
_cell.length_c   1.000
_cell.angle_alpha   90.00
_cell.angle_beta   90.00
_cell.angle_gamma   90.00
#
_symmetry.space_group_name_H-M   'P 1'
#
loop_
_entity.id
_entity.type
_entity.pdbx_description
1 polymer ?
#
loop_
_entity_poly.entity_id
_entity_poly.type
_entity_poly.pdbx_seq_one_letter_code
_entity_poly.pdbx_strand_id
1 'polypeptide(L)'
;MQDMQLMYTDKAALSANQFRRTGYTFAGWTKKAGADKLYDDNEIISGLGTADNEIITLYPAWTANEYTVHFDTKDGDAINDLVFTYDKKYELPKASRYGYTFLGWCVEDGGTVTYKPGASADNLAGEGTVTLYASWSLNKTFTYSHPYSYRVT
;
A
#
# COMPACT_ATOMS: atom_id res chain seq x y z
N MET A 1 -15.27 -7.20 -22.49
CA MET A 1 -16.35 -6.21 -22.57
C MET A 1 -16.76 -6.12 -24.02
N GLN A 2 -18.05 -6.08 -24.34
CA GLN A 2 -18.51 -6.07 -25.73
C GLN A 2 -18.44 -4.64 -26.28
N ASP A 3 -18.18 -4.53 -27.59
CA ASP A 3 -18.22 -3.26 -28.31
C ASP A 3 -19.65 -2.76 -28.39
N MET A 4 -19.85 -1.46 -28.23
CA MET A 4 -21.14 -0.80 -28.35
C MET A 4 -21.20 -0.05 -29.68
N GLN A 5 -22.23 -0.27 -30.48
CA GLN A 5 -22.49 0.51 -31.70
C GLN A 5 -23.45 1.65 -31.41
N LEU A 6 -23.08 2.88 -31.72
CA LEU A 6 -23.87 4.09 -31.49
C LEU A 6 -23.92 4.93 -32.76
N MET A 7 -25.08 5.51 -33.05
CA MET A 7 -25.18 6.60 -34.01
C MET A 7 -24.73 7.90 -33.36
N TYR A 8 -24.25 8.86 -34.14
CA TYR A 8 -23.77 10.15 -33.66
C TYR A 8 -24.75 10.90 -32.72
N THR A 9 -26.05 10.75 -32.99
CA THR A 9 -27.11 11.39 -32.22
C THR A 9 -27.60 10.56 -31.04
N ASP A 10 -27.16 9.32 -30.93
CA ASP A 10 -27.65 8.43 -29.89
C ASP A 10 -27.10 8.85 -28.54
N LYS A 11 -27.96 8.78 -27.54
CA LYS A 11 -27.58 8.84 -26.13
C LYS A 11 -27.58 7.42 -25.59
N ALA A 12 -26.45 6.96 -25.10
CA ALA A 12 -26.34 5.66 -24.49
C ALA A 12 -25.50 5.70 -23.23
N ALA A 13 -25.87 4.85 -22.29
CA ALA A 13 -25.03 4.66 -21.10
C ALA A 13 -23.79 3.84 -21.47
N LEU A 14 -22.63 4.27 -20.99
CA LEU A 14 -21.42 3.46 -21.04
C LEU A 14 -21.65 2.15 -20.28
N SER A 15 -21.07 1.08 -20.78
CA SER A 15 -21.17 -0.21 -20.10
C SER A 15 -20.51 -0.15 -18.74
N ALA A 16 -21.15 -0.76 -17.73
CA ALA A 16 -20.60 -0.87 -16.40
C ALA A 16 -19.21 -1.51 -16.40
N ASN A 17 -18.33 -1.00 -15.56
CA ASN A 17 -16.98 -1.52 -15.42
C ASN A 17 -16.97 -2.98 -14.96
N GLN A 18 -16.22 -3.82 -15.67
CA GLN A 18 -15.95 -5.21 -15.33
C GLN A 18 -14.46 -5.48 -15.04
N PHE A 19 -13.63 -4.45 -15.12
CA PHE A 19 -12.19 -4.58 -14.89
C PHE A 19 -11.86 -4.43 -13.40
N ARG A 20 -10.83 -5.14 -12.99
CA ARG A 20 -10.24 -5.04 -11.64
C ARG A 20 -8.74 -4.87 -11.76
N ARG A 21 -8.16 -4.12 -10.84
CA ARG A 21 -6.72 -3.91 -10.73
C ARG A 21 -6.34 -3.90 -9.25
N THR A 22 -5.46 -4.84 -8.86
CA THR A 22 -4.99 -4.93 -7.47
C THR A 22 -4.38 -3.61 -7.00
N GLY A 23 -4.76 -3.14 -5.83
CA GLY A 23 -4.27 -1.88 -5.25
C GLY A 23 -4.85 -0.62 -5.88
N TYR A 24 -5.88 -0.76 -6.73
CA TYR A 24 -6.51 0.38 -7.40
C TYR A 24 -8.03 0.28 -7.37
N THR A 25 -8.66 1.44 -7.29
CA THR A 25 -10.10 1.61 -7.46
C THR A 25 -10.39 2.18 -8.85
N PHE A 26 -11.38 1.63 -9.54
CA PHE A 26 -11.84 2.15 -10.81
C PHE A 26 -12.42 3.55 -10.61
N ALA A 27 -11.89 4.53 -11.34
CA ALA A 27 -12.31 5.93 -11.26
C ALA A 27 -13.32 6.32 -12.35
N GLY A 28 -13.31 5.62 -13.48
CA GLY A 28 -14.14 5.91 -14.65
C GLY A 28 -13.41 5.61 -15.95
N TRP A 29 -13.82 6.23 -17.05
CA TRP A 29 -13.32 5.99 -18.38
C TRP A 29 -12.53 7.17 -18.93
N THR A 30 -11.57 6.89 -19.79
CA THR A 30 -10.76 7.90 -20.49
C THR A 30 -10.48 7.48 -21.93
N LYS A 31 -10.17 8.44 -22.80
CA LYS A 31 -9.81 8.19 -24.22
C LYS A 31 -8.33 7.82 -24.40
N LYS A 32 -7.51 7.93 -23.37
CA LYS A 32 -6.07 7.64 -23.42
C LYS A 32 -5.67 6.81 -22.21
N ALA A 33 -4.99 5.69 -22.46
CA ALA A 33 -4.49 4.82 -21.39
C ALA A 33 -3.58 5.60 -20.42
N GLY A 34 -3.82 5.46 -19.12
CA GLY A 34 -3.05 6.13 -18.06
C GLY A 34 -3.39 7.61 -17.85
N ALA A 35 -4.39 8.15 -18.53
CA ALA A 35 -4.85 9.51 -18.30
C ALA A 35 -5.95 9.57 -17.23
N ASP A 36 -6.22 10.78 -16.76
CA ASP A 36 -7.29 11.04 -15.81
C ASP A 36 -8.66 10.72 -16.38
N LYS A 37 -9.61 10.47 -15.49
CA LYS A 37 -11.00 10.18 -15.83
C LYS A 37 -11.63 11.30 -16.64
N LEU A 38 -12.34 10.92 -17.71
CA LEU A 38 -13.17 11.83 -18.51
C LEU A 38 -14.67 11.56 -18.34
N TYR A 39 -15.06 10.30 -18.14
CA TYR A 39 -16.46 9.85 -18.03
C TYR A 39 -16.63 8.99 -16.79
N ASP A 40 -17.77 9.13 -16.14
CA ASP A 40 -18.16 8.25 -15.03
C ASP A 40 -18.60 6.86 -15.53
N ASP A 41 -18.65 5.91 -14.62
CA ASP A 41 -19.21 4.60 -14.92
C ASP A 41 -20.72 4.71 -15.21
N ASN A 42 -21.18 4.01 -16.20
CA ASN A 42 -22.58 4.09 -16.69
C ASN A 42 -23.03 5.51 -17.13
N GLU A 43 -22.13 6.44 -17.37
CA GLU A 43 -22.45 7.77 -17.81
C GLU A 43 -23.20 7.72 -19.16
N ILE A 44 -24.27 8.53 -19.28
CA ILE A 44 -24.99 8.70 -20.52
C ILE A 44 -24.24 9.70 -21.40
N ILE A 45 -23.71 9.24 -22.49
CA ILE A 45 -22.89 10.03 -23.41
C ILE A 45 -23.54 10.13 -24.79
N SER A 46 -23.16 11.15 -25.55
CA SER A 46 -23.52 11.34 -26.95
C SER A 46 -22.36 12.00 -27.68
N GLY A 47 -22.30 11.83 -28.99
CA GLY A 47 -21.32 12.52 -29.86
C GLY A 47 -19.86 12.18 -29.53
N LEU A 48 -19.56 10.94 -29.15
CA LEU A 48 -18.19 10.51 -28.88
C LEU A 48 -17.29 10.55 -30.13
N GLY A 49 -17.83 10.18 -31.28
CA GLY A 49 -17.15 10.16 -32.58
C GLY A 49 -17.56 11.32 -33.47
N THR A 50 -16.79 11.59 -34.50
CA THR A 50 -16.99 12.65 -35.49
C THR A 50 -17.14 12.14 -36.93
N ALA A 51 -16.86 10.86 -37.16
CA ALA A 51 -16.91 10.24 -38.48
C ALA A 51 -17.70 8.91 -38.47
N ASP A 52 -18.27 8.55 -39.64
CA ASP A 52 -18.96 7.28 -39.82
C ASP A 52 -17.97 6.10 -39.63
N ASN A 53 -18.42 5.06 -38.93
CA ASN A 53 -17.63 3.88 -38.59
C ASN A 53 -16.35 4.14 -37.78
N GLU A 54 -16.25 5.27 -37.09
CA GLU A 54 -15.13 5.55 -36.19
C GLU A 54 -15.18 4.60 -34.99
N ILE A 55 -14.05 3.94 -34.71
CA ILE A 55 -13.88 3.12 -33.51
C ILE A 55 -13.21 3.96 -32.43
N ILE A 56 -13.93 4.20 -31.34
CA ILE A 56 -13.39 4.92 -30.19
C ILE A 56 -13.15 3.92 -29.07
N THR A 57 -11.90 3.80 -28.65
CA THR A 57 -11.53 2.96 -27.52
C THR A 57 -11.53 3.78 -26.24
N LEU A 58 -12.27 3.32 -25.25
CA LEU A 58 -12.23 3.84 -23.90
C LEU A 58 -11.40 2.92 -23.02
N TYR A 59 -10.57 3.53 -22.19
CA TYR A 59 -9.68 2.85 -21.25
C TYR A 59 -10.17 3.08 -19.83
N PRO A 60 -10.02 2.11 -18.93
CA PRO A 60 -10.31 2.33 -17.52
C PRO A 60 -9.29 3.31 -16.92
N ALA A 61 -9.78 4.31 -16.22
CA ALA A 61 -8.99 5.18 -15.36
C ALA A 61 -9.00 4.63 -13.93
N TRP A 62 -7.86 4.69 -13.27
CA TRP A 62 -7.63 4.06 -11.97
C TRP A 62 -7.08 5.06 -10.96
N THR A 63 -7.55 4.95 -9.71
CA THR A 63 -7.00 5.65 -8.56
C THR A 63 -6.29 4.65 -7.66
N ALA A 64 -5.02 4.91 -7.32
CA ALA A 64 -4.29 4.08 -6.38
C ALA A 64 -4.94 4.13 -5.00
N ASN A 65 -5.15 2.96 -4.40
CA ASN A 65 -5.73 2.87 -3.07
C ASN A 65 -4.72 3.32 -2.00
N GLU A 66 -5.25 3.83 -0.91
CA GLU A 66 -4.51 4.00 0.32
C GLU A 66 -4.75 2.80 1.24
N TYR A 67 -3.74 2.45 2.02
CA TYR A 67 -3.82 1.43 3.05
C TYR A 67 -3.06 1.87 4.30
N THR A 68 -3.49 1.39 5.46
CA THR A 68 -2.87 1.71 6.75
C THR A 68 -1.81 0.66 7.09
N VAL A 69 -0.63 1.10 7.52
CA VAL A 69 0.41 0.24 8.08
C VAL A 69 0.43 0.45 9.58
N HIS A 70 0.07 -0.59 10.30
CA HIS A 70 0.18 -0.67 11.76
C HIS A 70 1.53 -1.27 12.16
N PHE A 71 2.18 -0.68 13.16
CA PHE A 71 3.48 -1.12 13.67
C PHE A 71 3.34 -1.71 15.06
N ASP A 72 3.32 -3.04 15.16
CA ASP A 72 3.39 -3.74 16.44
C ASP A 72 4.84 -3.79 16.90
N THR A 73 5.19 -2.93 17.83
CA THR A 73 6.57 -2.76 18.31
C THR A 73 7.02 -3.83 19.30
N LYS A 74 6.16 -4.77 19.67
CA LYS A 74 6.52 -5.87 20.60
C LYS A 74 7.22 -5.37 21.86
N ASP A 75 6.51 -4.60 22.67
CA ASP A 75 6.99 -3.93 23.89
C ASP A 75 8.07 -2.85 23.67
N GLY A 76 8.27 -2.41 22.43
CA GLY A 76 9.05 -1.22 22.13
C GLY A 76 8.23 0.07 22.28
N ASP A 77 8.88 1.21 22.04
CA ASP A 77 8.20 2.50 22.03
C ASP A 77 7.12 2.52 20.95
N ALA A 78 5.96 3.10 21.26
CA ALA A 78 4.84 3.13 20.34
C ALA A 78 5.16 3.94 19.08
N ILE A 79 4.73 3.41 17.93
CA ILE A 79 4.80 4.09 16.64
C ILE A 79 3.36 4.24 16.13
N ASN A 80 3.01 5.44 15.70
CA ASN A 80 1.69 5.69 15.11
C ASN A 80 1.54 4.96 13.78
N ASP A 81 0.31 4.59 13.47
CA ASP A 81 -0.04 4.06 12.15
C ASP A 81 0.29 5.08 11.04
N LEU A 82 0.74 4.58 9.91
CA LEU A 82 1.02 5.40 8.73
C LEU A 82 0.12 4.98 7.56
N VAL A 83 -0.31 5.96 6.78
CA VAL A 83 -1.07 5.72 5.55
C VAL A 83 -0.13 5.73 4.37
N PHE A 84 -0.13 4.64 3.61
CA PHE A 84 0.65 4.46 2.40
C PHE A 84 -0.27 4.40 1.18
N THR A 85 0.19 4.93 0.07
CA THR A 85 -0.48 4.83 -1.23
C THR A 85 0.12 3.69 -2.04
N TYR A 86 -0.69 2.88 -2.68
CA TYR A 86 -0.23 1.78 -3.53
C TYR A 86 0.70 2.29 -4.66
N ASP A 87 1.68 1.49 -5.05
CA ASP A 87 2.77 1.83 -6.00
C ASP A 87 3.66 3.02 -5.58
N LYS A 88 3.58 3.47 -4.33
CA LYS A 88 4.55 4.40 -3.76
C LYS A 88 5.44 3.72 -2.73
N LYS A 89 6.71 4.08 -2.76
CA LYS A 89 7.72 3.57 -1.82
C LYS A 89 7.86 4.50 -0.62
N TYR A 90 7.88 3.93 0.58
CA TYR A 90 8.02 4.64 1.85
C TYR A 90 9.14 4.03 2.69
N GLU A 91 9.95 4.87 3.32
CA GLU A 91 10.89 4.41 4.32
C GLU A 91 10.14 3.98 5.59
N LEU A 92 10.44 2.79 6.08
CA LEU A 92 9.83 2.27 7.30
C LEU A 92 10.48 2.88 8.53
N PRO A 93 9.70 3.24 9.58
CA PRO A 93 10.24 3.80 10.81
C PRO A 93 11.16 2.81 11.51
N LYS A 94 12.12 3.33 12.25
CA LYS A 94 12.96 2.53 13.15
C LYS A 94 12.28 2.48 14.52
N ALA A 95 12.15 1.28 15.06
CA ALA A 95 11.62 1.09 16.40
C ALA A 95 12.75 1.18 17.45
N SER A 96 12.40 1.54 18.68
CA SER A 96 13.30 1.56 19.83
C SER A 96 12.71 0.76 20.99
N ARG A 97 13.57 0.10 21.75
CA ARG A 97 13.24 -0.64 22.97
C ARG A 97 14.44 -0.66 23.88
N TYR A 98 14.26 -0.22 25.14
CA TYR A 98 15.35 -0.20 26.11
C TYR A 98 15.93 -1.61 26.33
N GLY A 99 17.26 -1.73 26.25
CA GLY A 99 17.98 -3.00 26.43
C GLY A 99 17.96 -3.95 25.22
N TYR A 100 17.40 -3.50 24.09
CA TYR A 100 17.31 -4.31 22.86
C TYR A 100 17.85 -3.56 21.65
N THR A 101 18.30 -4.35 20.67
CA THR A 101 18.65 -3.84 19.35
C THR A 101 17.55 -4.21 18.36
N PHE A 102 17.06 -3.21 17.60
CA PHE A 102 16.07 -3.42 16.56
C PHE A 102 16.70 -4.15 15.37
N LEU A 103 16.15 -5.31 15.02
CA LEU A 103 16.61 -6.13 13.89
C LEU A 103 15.86 -5.81 12.60
N GLY A 104 14.64 -5.29 12.68
CA GLY A 104 13.81 -4.94 11.54
C GLY A 104 12.35 -5.35 11.74
N TRP A 105 11.59 -5.24 10.65
CA TRP A 105 10.16 -5.56 10.61
C TRP A 105 9.92 -6.92 9.97
N CYS A 106 8.98 -7.68 10.53
CA CYS A 106 8.47 -8.95 10.03
C CYS A 106 7.06 -8.75 9.50
N VAL A 107 6.68 -9.51 8.47
CA VAL A 107 5.30 -9.53 7.95
C VAL A 107 4.37 -10.46 8.76
N GLU A 108 4.96 -11.38 9.52
CA GLU A 108 4.26 -12.30 10.42
C GLU A 108 4.80 -12.15 11.84
N ASP A 109 3.91 -12.30 12.82
CA ASP A 109 4.28 -12.25 14.24
C ASP A 109 5.27 -13.39 14.59
N GLY A 110 6.45 -13.01 15.12
CA GLY A 110 7.53 -13.95 15.41
C GLY A 110 8.21 -14.56 14.19
N GLY A 111 7.91 -14.05 13.00
CA GLY A 111 8.51 -14.47 11.74
C GLY A 111 9.95 -13.98 11.54
N THR A 112 10.49 -14.24 10.37
CA THR A 112 11.82 -13.74 9.98
C THR A 112 11.76 -12.27 9.57
N VAL A 113 12.85 -11.53 9.79
CA VAL A 113 12.97 -10.12 9.39
C VAL A 113 12.90 -10.01 7.86
N THR A 114 11.86 -9.31 7.38
CA THR A 114 11.65 -9.01 5.97
C THR A 114 12.28 -7.68 5.59
N TYR A 115 12.12 -6.68 6.46
CA TYR A 115 12.60 -5.31 6.26
C TYR A 115 13.63 -4.95 7.33
N LYS A 116 14.89 -4.75 6.94
CA LYS A 116 15.95 -4.30 7.85
C LYS A 116 15.70 -2.85 8.31
N PRO A 117 16.32 -2.40 9.42
CA PRO A 117 16.19 -1.02 9.87
C PRO A 117 16.56 0.00 8.77
N GLY A 118 15.64 0.93 8.48
CA GLY A 118 15.80 1.93 7.43
C GLY A 118 15.48 1.43 6.02
N ALA A 119 14.94 0.21 5.87
CA ALA A 119 14.47 -0.28 4.58
C ALA A 119 13.21 0.49 4.13
N SER A 120 13.01 0.57 2.83
CA SER A 120 11.77 1.05 2.23
C SER A 120 10.89 -0.12 1.82
N ALA A 121 9.58 0.10 1.85
CA ALA A 121 8.57 -0.85 1.39
C ALA A 121 7.54 -0.16 0.49
N ASP A 122 6.91 -0.94 -0.37
CA ASP A 122 5.76 -0.58 -1.19
C ASP A 122 4.79 -1.77 -1.26
N ASN A 123 3.56 -1.51 -1.64
CA ASN A 123 2.55 -2.54 -1.95
C ASN A 123 2.37 -3.62 -0.86
N LEU A 124 2.47 -3.21 0.42
CA LEU A 124 2.29 -4.12 1.56
C LEU A 124 0.87 -4.67 1.64
N ALA A 125 -0.12 -3.89 1.20
CA ALA A 125 -1.51 -4.28 1.05
C ALA A 125 -2.14 -3.58 -0.15
N GLY A 126 -3.22 -4.15 -0.72
CA GLY A 126 -4.01 -3.52 -1.79
C GLY A 126 -5.02 -2.51 -1.25
N GLU A 127 -5.45 -2.67 0.01
CA GLU A 127 -6.41 -1.84 0.74
C GLU A 127 -6.44 -2.28 2.22
N GLY A 128 -7.15 -1.55 3.06
CA GLY A 128 -7.37 -1.89 4.47
C GLY A 128 -6.14 -1.63 5.35
N THR A 129 -5.84 -2.53 6.25
CA THR A 129 -4.74 -2.42 7.21
C THR A 129 -3.82 -3.64 7.14
N VAL A 130 -2.52 -3.40 7.15
CA VAL A 130 -1.49 -4.43 7.30
C VAL A 130 -0.67 -4.16 8.55
N THR A 131 -0.25 -5.19 9.26
CA THR A 131 0.58 -5.06 10.46
C THR A 131 2.00 -5.53 10.17
N LEU A 132 2.97 -4.74 10.58
CA LEU A 132 4.39 -5.12 10.64
C LEU A 132 4.79 -5.30 12.11
N TYR A 133 5.52 -6.37 12.38
CA TYR A 133 5.94 -6.77 13.72
C TYR A 133 7.42 -6.53 13.93
N ALA A 134 7.79 -5.85 15.02
CA ALA A 134 9.19 -5.60 15.34
C ALA A 134 9.90 -6.89 15.78
N SER A 135 11.12 -7.06 15.31
CA SER A 135 12.04 -8.11 15.75
C SER A 135 13.19 -7.49 16.55
N TRP A 136 13.53 -8.12 17.66
CA TRP A 136 14.49 -7.62 18.63
C TRP A 136 15.57 -8.62 18.96
N SER A 137 16.77 -8.13 19.24
CA SER A 137 17.84 -8.87 19.89
C SER A 137 18.13 -8.26 21.26
N LEU A 138 18.13 -9.08 22.30
CA LEU A 138 18.52 -8.63 23.64
C LEU A 138 19.98 -8.19 23.63
N ASN A 139 20.25 -7.00 24.13
CA ASN A 139 21.62 -6.53 24.29
C ASN A 139 22.31 -7.38 25.37
N LYS A 140 23.60 -7.67 25.15
CA LYS A 140 24.37 -8.47 26.12
C LYS A 140 24.28 -7.85 27.50
N THR A 141 23.82 -8.61 28.48
CA THR A 141 23.88 -8.24 29.86
C THR A 141 25.35 -8.19 30.31
N PHE A 142 25.78 -7.07 30.85
CA PHE A 142 27.06 -7.02 31.53
C PHE A 142 26.92 -7.75 32.86
N THR A 143 27.67 -8.84 33.04
CA THR A 143 27.82 -9.44 34.37
C THR A 143 28.76 -8.54 35.15
N TYR A 144 28.22 -7.77 36.09
CA TYR A 144 29.04 -7.01 37.02
C TYR A 144 29.57 -7.96 38.06
N SER A 145 30.81 -8.40 37.94
CA SER A 145 31.50 -9.13 39.00
C SER A 145 32.05 -8.14 39.99
N HIS A 146 31.47 -8.03 41.17
CA HIS A 146 32.09 -7.38 42.32
C HIS A 146 33.19 -8.31 42.83
N PRO A 147 34.46 -7.89 42.86
CA PRO A 147 35.42 -8.53 43.66
C PRO A 147 35.17 -8.19 45.15
N TYR A 148 34.39 -8.99 45.83
CA TYR A 148 34.33 -8.91 47.29
C TYR A 148 35.67 -9.43 47.83
N SER A 149 36.50 -8.50 48.23
CA SER A 149 37.61 -8.84 49.13
C SER A 149 37.07 -8.83 50.55
N TYR A 150 36.71 -10.02 51.07
CA TYR A 150 36.48 -10.14 52.50
C TYR A 150 37.86 -10.17 53.19
N ARG A 151 38.16 -9.10 53.99
CA ARG A 151 39.20 -9.20 55.00
C ARG A 151 38.60 -9.96 56.17
N VAL A 152 39.08 -11.19 56.38
CA VAL A 152 38.88 -11.90 57.67
C VAL A 152 39.92 -11.36 58.62
N THR A 153 39.50 -10.71 59.69
CA THR A 153 40.28 -10.36 60.84
C THR A 153 40.26 -11.47 61.88
#